data_c253715032978bd4717d21538eb40c84
#
_entry.id   c253715032978bd4717d21538eb40c84
#
_cell.length_a   1.000
_cell.length_b   1.000
_cell.length_c   1.000
_cell.angle_alpha   90.00
_cell.angle_beta   90.00
_cell.angle_gamma   90.00
#
_symmetry.space_group_name_H-M   'P 1'
#
loop_
_entity.id
_entity.type
_entity.pdbx_description
1 polymer ?
#
loop_
_entity_poly.entity_id
_entity_poly.type
_entity_poly.pdbx_seq_one_letter_code
_entity_poly.pdbx_strand_id
1 'polypeptide(L)'
;MNVLHFLSAPAGSPSAESFWAETASQLRAKQDVSAYLFHEGGAALKDPRLAPLRQQGLRLFCCPRAAEAFGGAAANRATLGGPGLLAELMERCAAFRSFGSG
;
A
#
# COMPACT_ATOMS: atom_id res chain seq x y z
N MET A 1 -12.57 11.76 -1.00
CA MET A 1 -12.53 11.06 0.30
C MET A 1 -11.16 10.42 0.47
N ASN A 2 -10.59 10.52 1.65
CA ASN A 2 -9.27 9.95 1.93
C ASN A 2 -9.42 8.50 2.38
N VAL A 3 -8.90 7.57 1.60
CA VAL A 3 -8.99 6.13 1.86
C VAL A 3 -7.60 5.59 2.13
N LEU A 4 -7.45 4.79 3.19
CA LEU A 4 -6.19 4.11 3.51
C LEU A 4 -6.34 2.62 3.24
N HIS A 5 -5.47 2.08 2.40
CA HIS A 5 -5.37 0.65 2.11
C HIS A 5 -4.16 0.08 2.84
N PHE A 6 -4.38 -0.92 3.67
CA PHE A 6 -3.33 -1.60 4.42
C PHE A 6 -3.11 -2.98 3.79
N LEU A 7 -1.93 -3.20 3.21
CA LEU A 7 -1.61 -4.46 2.53
C LEU A 7 -0.57 -5.24 3.32
N SER A 8 -0.94 -6.42 3.80
CA SER A 8 -0.03 -7.34 4.48
C SER A 8 0.05 -8.72 3.80
N ALA A 9 -0.69 -8.91 2.71
CA ALA A 9 -0.74 -10.19 2.01
C ALA A 9 0.47 -10.37 1.09
N PRO A 10 0.91 -11.63 0.87
CA PRO A 10 2.02 -11.90 -0.05
C PRO A 10 1.63 -11.63 -1.50
N ALA A 11 2.65 -11.41 -2.34
CA ALA A 11 2.45 -11.19 -3.76
C ALA A 11 1.72 -12.38 -4.39
N GLY A 12 0.79 -12.08 -5.28
CA GLY A 12 0.02 -13.10 -5.99
C GLY A 12 -1.13 -13.71 -5.24
N SER A 13 -1.30 -13.37 -3.95
CA SER A 13 -2.44 -13.87 -3.19
C SER A 13 -3.74 -13.19 -3.63
N PRO A 14 -4.91 -13.82 -3.37
CA PRO A 14 -6.19 -13.18 -3.68
C PRO A 14 -6.36 -11.81 -3.03
N SER A 15 -5.91 -11.65 -1.79
CA SER A 15 -5.98 -10.37 -1.09
C SER A 15 -5.12 -9.30 -1.76
N ALA A 16 -3.92 -9.66 -2.19
CA ALA A 16 -3.04 -8.74 -2.90
C ALA A 16 -3.64 -8.32 -4.24
N GLU A 17 -4.25 -9.27 -4.97
CA GLU A 17 -4.91 -8.94 -6.24
C GLU A 17 -6.11 -8.03 -6.02
N SER A 18 -6.87 -8.25 -4.96
CA SER A 18 -7.97 -7.34 -4.58
C SER A 18 -7.46 -5.95 -4.25
N PHE A 19 -6.32 -5.84 -3.57
CA PHE A 19 -5.69 -4.55 -3.30
C PHE A 19 -5.42 -3.78 -4.60
N TRP A 20 -4.79 -4.44 -5.58
CA TRP A 20 -4.48 -3.78 -6.85
C TRP A 20 -5.74 -3.31 -7.57
N ALA A 21 -6.75 -4.18 -7.63
CA ALA A 21 -8.01 -3.86 -8.32
C ALA A 21 -8.76 -2.71 -7.65
N GLU A 22 -8.91 -2.76 -6.34
CA GLU A 22 -9.64 -1.71 -5.61
C GLU A 22 -8.90 -0.38 -5.62
N THR A 23 -7.57 -0.42 -5.47
CA THR A 23 -6.76 0.80 -5.49
C THR A 23 -6.87 1.48 -6.85
N ALA A 24 -6.74 0.72 -7.93
CA ALA A 24 -6.88 1.28 -9.28
C ALA A 24 -8.28 1.86 -9.51
N SER A 25 -9.31 1.15 -9.06
CA SER A 25 -10.69 1.60 -9.21
C SER A 25 -10.95 2.92 -8.49
N GLN A 26 -10.45 3.04 -7.26
CA GLN A 26 -10.67 4.25 -6.47
C GLN A 26 -9.88 5.44 -7.01
N LEU A 27 -8.68 5.21 -7.52
CA LEU A 27 -7.92 6.29 -8.16
C LEU A 27 -8.61 6.78 -9.43
N ARG A 28 -9.19 5.86 -10.22
CA ARG A 28 -9.98 6.26 -11.39
C ARG A 28 -11.20 7.07 -11.02
N ALA A 29 -11.77 6.80 -9.84
CA ALA A 29 -12.92 7.56 -9.32
C ALA A 29 -12.51 8.88 -8.66
N LYS A 30 -11.22 9.26 -8.78
CA LYS A 30 -10.69 10.51 -8.22
C LYS A 30 -10.69 10.55 -6.70
N GLN A 31 -10.66 9.39 -6.06
CA GLN A 31 -10.51 9.30 -4.62
C GLN A 31 -9.06 9.58 -4.22
N ASP A 32 -8.87 10.09 -3.01
CA ASP A 32 -7.55 10.32 -2.43
C ASP A 32 -7.14 9.01 -1.72
N VAL A 33 -6.21 8.26 -2.31
CA VAL A 33 -5.85 6.94 -1.83
C VAL A 33 -4.41 6.92 -1.32
N SER A 34 -4.24 6.38 -0.11
CA SER A 34 -2.93 6.08 0.46
C SER A 34 -2.84 4.56 0.67
N ALA A 35 -1.65 4.01 0.50
CA ALA A 35 -1.39 2.59 0.78
C ALA A 35 -0.26 2.48 1.78
N TYR A 36 -0.42 1.58 2.76
CA TYR A 36 0.62 1.24 3.72
C TYR A 36 0.94 -0.25 3.55
N LEU A 37 2.18 -0.54 3.22
CA LEU A 37 2.65 -1.90 2.99
C LEU A 37 3.29 -2.42 4.27
N PHE A 38 2.86 -3.60 4.71
CA PHE A 38 3.31 -4.20 5.95
C PHE A 38 3.64 -5.67 5.74
N HIS A 39 4.66 -6.18 6.42
CA HIS A 39 5.05 -7.57 6.34
C HIS A 39 5.23 -8.00 4.88
N GLU A 40 4.65 -9.14 4.47
CA GLU A 40 4.79 -9.63 3.10
C GLU A 40 4.22 -8.67 2.04
N GLY A 41 3.36 -7.74 2.45
CA GLY A 41 2.87 -6.70 1.55
C GLY A 41 3.97 -5.81 0.99
N GLY A 42 5.14 -5.77 1.62
CA GLY A 42 6.29 -5.05 1.10
C GLY A 42 6.74 -5.51 -0.28
N ALA A 43 6.38 -6.71 -0.69
CA ALA A 43 6.69 -7.21 -2.03
C ALA A 43 6.02 -6.39 -3.13
N ALA A 44 4.95 -5.65 -2.80
CA ALA A 44 4.29 -4.77 -3.78
C ALA A 44 5.23 -3.69 -4.32
N LEU A 45 6.29 -3.34 -3.58
CA LEU A 45 7.28 -2.37 -4.06
C LEU A 45 7.94 -2.79 -5.37
N LYS A 46 8.01 -4.09 -5.63
CA LYS A 46 8.62 -4.65 -6.84
C LYS A 46 7.62 -4.87 -7.98
N ASP A 47 6.33 -4.66 -7.73
CA ASP A 47 5.31 -4.93 -8.73
C ASP A 47 5.24 -3.80 -9.76
N PRO A 48 5.26 -4.13 -11.07
CA PRO A 48 5.21 -3.09 -12.11
C PRO A 48 3.91 -2.29 -12.14
N ARG A 49 2.85 -2.79 -11.51
CA ARG A 49 1.58 -2.05 -11.43
C ARG A 49 1.67 -0.83 -10.53
N LEU A 50 2.69 -0.75 -9.67
CA LEU A 50 2.81 0.33 -8.71
C LEU A 50 3.06 1.70 -9.38
N ALA A 51 3.95 1.75 -10.36
CA ALA A 51 4.33 3.01 -10.98
C ALA A 51 3.14 3.76 -11.62
N PRO A 52 2.29 3.10 -12.44
CA PRO A 52 1.11 3.79 -12.97
C PRO A 52 0.16 4.31 -11.90
N LEU A 53 -0.01 3.57 -10.82
CA LEU A 53 -0.89 4.01 -9.73
C LEU A 53 -0.32 5.22 -9.00
N ARG A 54 0.98 5.25 -8.80
CA ARG A 54 1.63 6.42 -8.20
C ARG A 54 1.47 7.64 -9.09
N GLN A 55 1.57 7.47 -10.40
CA GLN A 55 1.34 8.57 -11.35
C GLN A 55 -0.09 9.09 -11.28
N GLN A 56 -1.03 8.24 -10.92
CA GLN A 56 -2.43 8.63 -10.73
C GLN A 56 -2.69 9.26 -9.37
N GLY A 57 -1.68 9.36 -8.51
CA GLY A 57 -1.81 10.04 -7.23
C GLY A 57 -1.78 9.16 -6.00
N LEU A 58 -1.49 7.87 -6.15
CA LEU A 58 -1.36 6.99 -4.99
C LEU A 58 -0.20 7.45 -4.09
N ARG A 59 -0.49 7.64 -2.82
CA ARG A 59 0.52 7.93 -1.81
C ARG A 59 0.96 6.61 -1.20
N LEU A 60 2.27 6.35 -1.22
CA LEU A 60 2.79 5.05 -0.85
C LEU A 60 3.68 5.13 0.38
N PHE A 61 3.32 4.34 1.38
CA PHE A 61 4.05 4.21 2.63
C PHE A 61 4.37 2.74 2.88
N CYS A 62 5.43 2.49 3.62
CA CYS A 62 5.84 1.11 3.90
C CYS A 62 6.54 1.02 5.25
N CYS A 63 6.28 -0.07 5.97
CA CYS A 63 7.05 -0.40 7.17
C CYS A 63 8.51 -0.64 6.75
N PRO A 64 9.49 -0.04 7.46
CA PRO A 64 10.91 -0.22 7.09
C PRO A 64 11.35 -1.69 7.06
N ARG A 65 10.86 -2.50 7.98
CA ARG A 65 11.22 -3.92 8.01
C ARG A 65 10.64 -4.67 6.81
N ALA A 66 9.41 -4.31 6.40
CA ALA A 66 8.80 -4.91 5.22
C ALA A 66 9.54 -4.52 3.95
N ALA A 67 9.95 -3.26 3.85
CA ALA A 67 10.72 -2.79 2.71
C ALA A 67 12.06 -3.54 2.61
N GLU A 68 12.75 -3.71 3.74
CA GLU A 68 14.04 -4.41 3.78
C GLU A 68 13.88 -5.88 3.43
N ALA A 69 12.89 -6.56 4.01
CA ALA A 69 12.72 -8.00 3.86
C ALA A 69 12.15 -8.40 2.50
N PHE A 70 11.25 -7.61 1.95
CA PHE A 70 10.48 -8.00 0.76
C PHE A 70 10.61 -7.05 -0.42
N GLY A 71 11.04 -5.81 -0.19
CA GLY A 71 11.11 -4.80 -1.23
C GLY A 71 12.39 -4.85 -2.07
N GLY A 72 13.45 -5.44 -1.55
CA GLY A 72 14.72 -5.56 -2.27
C GLY A 72 15.27 -4.21 -2.71
N ALA A 73 15.75 -4.13 -3.94
CA ALA A 73 16.30 -2.89 -4.51
C ALA A 73 15.26 -1.77 -4.66
N ALA A 74 13.98 -2.10 -4.56
CA ALA A 74 12.89 -1.13 -4.68
C ALA A 74 12.44 -0.56 -3.33
N ALA A 75 13.15 -0.85 -2.24
CA ALA A 75 12.76 -0.45 -0.89
C ALA A 75 12.60 1.07 -0.73
N ASN A 76 13.31 1.86 -1.53
CA ASN A 76 13.24 3.32 -1.45
C ASN A 76 12.09 3.94 -2.24
N ARG A 77 11.24 3.15 -2.86
CA ARG A 77 10.11 3.67 -3.65
C ARG A 77 8.97 4.21 -2.80
N ALA A 78 8.94 3.87 -1.52
CA ALA A 78 7.90 4.31 -0.60
C ALA A 78 8.49 5.23 0.47
N THR A 79 7.62 6.03 1.08
CA THR A 79 7.99 6.73 2.31
C THR A 79 7.98 5.71 3.45
N LEU A 80 9.10 5.56 4.13
CA LEU A 80 9.25 4.57 5.19
C LEU A 80 8.81 5.16 6.53
N GLY A 81 8.03 4.41 7.27
CA GLY A 81 7.59 4.80 8.60
C GLY A 81 6.97 3.62 9.33
N GLY A 82 7.18 3.57 10.63
CA GLY A 82 6.73 2.48 11.49
C GLY A 82 5.32 2.68 12.03
N PRO A 83 5.01 2.05 13.20
CA PRO A 83 3.66 2.09 13.77
C PRO A 83 3.13 3.49 14.05
N GLY A 84 4.00 4.43 14.39
CA GLY A 84 3.57 5.82 14.62
C GLY A 84 3.01 6.47 13.38
N LEU A 85 3.67 6.28 12.24
CA LEU A 85 3.16 6.80 10.97
C LEU A 85 1.85 6.12 10.59
N LEU A 86 1.76 4.81 10.76
CA LEU A 86 0.52 4.07 10.47
C LEU A 86 -0.64 4.60 11.31
N ALA A 87 -0.40 4.84 12.60
CA ALA A 87 -1.43 5.39 13.48
C ALA A 87 -1.91 6.76 12.99
N GLU A 88 -1.00 7.63 12.56
CA GLU A 88 -1.38 8.93 12.00
C GLU A 88 -2.23 8.79 10.74
N LEU A 89 -1.84 7.88 9.85
CA LEU A 89 -2.60 7.66 8.62
C LEU A 89 -4.00 7.15 8.92
N MET A 90 -4.14 6.25 9.90
CA MET A 90 -5.43 5.72 10.30
C MET A 90 -6.33 6.80 10.91
N GLU A 91 -5.76 7.70 11.70
CA GLU A 91 -6.53 8.81 12.28
C GLU A 91 -7.05 9.77 11.22
N ARG A 92 -6.31 9.96 10.13
CA ARG A 92 -6.64 10.93 9.10
C ARG A 92 -7.53 10.39 7.99
N CYS A 93 -7.65 9.08 7.86
CA CYS A 93 -8.42 8.51 6.77
C CYS A 93 -9.92 8.52 7.09
N ALA A 94 -10.73 8.72 6.05
CA ALA A 94 -12.18 8.62 6.16
C ALA A 94 -12.65 7.17 6.07
N ALA A 95 -11.87 6.32 5.38
CA ALA A 95 -12.18 4.90 5.24
C ALA A 95 -10.89 4.09 5.28
N PHE A 96 -10.96 2.89 5.87
CA PHE A 96 -9.81 2.00 6.03
C PHE A 96 -10.17 0.62 5.50
N ARG A 97 -9.29 0.06 4.65
CA ARG A 97 -9.44 -1.28 4.12
C ARG A 97 -8.17 -2.07 4.36
N SER A 98 -8.31 -3.27 4.91
CA SER A 98 -7.20 -4.17 5.16
C SER A 98 -7.23 -5.33 4.17
N PHE A 99 -6.08 -5.62 3.55
CA PHE A 99 -5.91 -6.72 2.60
C PHE A 99 -4.89 -7.68 3.21
N GLY A 100 -5.38 -8.58 4.02
CA GLY A 100 -4.56 -9.52 4.76
C GLY A 100 -4.39 -10.85 4.06
N SER A 101 -3.54 -11.70 4.64
CA SER A 101 -3.20 -13.01 4.08
C SER A 101 -4.23 -14.10 4.42
N GLY A 102 -5.32 -13.73 5.02
CA GLY A 102 -6.35 -14.68 5.40
C GLY A 102 -7.10 -15.30 4.26
#